data_7b0187382e5ffe0324bc962aad81999f
#
_entry.id   7b0187382e5ffe0324bc962aad81999f
#
_cell.length_a   1.000
_cell.length_b   1.000
_cell.length_c   1.000
_cell.angle_alpha   90.00
_cell.angle_beta   90.00
_cell.angle_gamma   90.00
#
_symmetry.space_group_name_H-M   'P 1'
#
loop_
_entity.id
_entity.type
_entity.pdbx_description
1 polymer ?
#
loop_
_entity_poly.entity_id
_entity_poly.type
_entity_poly.pdbx_seq_one_letter_code
_entity_poly.pdbx_strand_id
1 'polypeptide(L)'
;MTAPRLRRAAFGFSLIELLVSMVIALVVTIAISTVMVRSEGSKRATTSVNDVNQAGTYIAYVLDRTIRSAGSGYAQRWSDTFGCKIDASKSGTAVLPLPTAAATPFAHMPQTFRLAPVLIGQGKADEGTSVRGDVLTIMGGTSGSGEVPQSVASVTGTTVRLPNTLGYQPDTSGQYNHLVLLADKTAAGCLLEQVSGKPTSDTLSLGNTYFKTTGSLVSVTSFGATSMAVQLGTDAVNPPQFTMYGVGDNSTLYSYELLQMINTGSVPVADGVIEMRALYGVDNTTPLDGTPDTWVSPASGSGYSQEELTDGSPGAQTRLRRIVAVRVGFIMRTSLQERASERFSGGAAPSSMTLTLFGDLGTGLSKTRTITGDGLLYRYRTIEFTVPLRNVMLAPTS
;
A
#
# COMPACT_ATOMS: atom_id res chain seq x y z
N MET A 1 21.32 -58.43 -73.61
CA MET A 1 20.72 -57.15 -74.00
C MET A 1 20.97 -56.17 -72.88
N THR A 2 22.00 -55.28 -73.10
CA THR A 2 22.45 -54.28 -72.12
C THR A 2 21.83 -52.92 -72.49
N ALA A 3 21.03 -52.36 -71.56
CA ALA A 3 20.37 -51.08 -71.74
C ALA A 3 21.43 -49.92 -71.66
N PRO A 4 21.32 -48.89 -72.48
CA PRO A 4 22.25 -47.76 -72.44
C PRO A 4 21.96 -46.84 -71.28
N ARG A 5 22.92 -46.58 -70.41
CA ARG A 5 22.87 -45.57 -69.40
C ARG A 5 22.92 -44.15 -70.01
N LEU A 6 21.83 -43.45 -70.01
CA LEU A 6 21.79 -42.02 -70.35
C LEU A 6 22.67 -41.23 -69.36
N ARG A 7 23.81 -40.71 -69.82
CA ARG A 7 24.58 -39.72 -69.07
C ARG A 7 23.79 -38.41 -69.05
N ARG A 8 23.34 -38.03 -67.90
CA ARG A 8 22.85 -36.68 -67.69
C ARG A 8 23.99 -35.70 -67.81
N ALA A 9 23.89 -34.81 -68.78
CA ALA A 9 24.86 -33.69 -68.94
C ALA A 9 24.75 -32.79 -67.71
N ALA A 10 25.77 -32.63 -66.93
CA ALA A 10 25.88 -31.64 -65.86
C ALA A 10 26.06 -30.27 -66.50
N PHE A 11 25.04 -29.44 -66.47
CA PHE A 11 25.15 -28.03 -66.84
C PHE A 11 25.93 -27.32 -65.74
N GLY A 12 27.09 -26.77 -66.01
CA GLY A 12 27.85 -25.94 -65.06
C GLY A 12 27.14 -24.57 -64.87
N PHE A 13 27.11 -24.07 -63.70
CA PHE A 13 26.61 -22.74 -63.40
C PHE A 13 27.48 -21.66 -64.01
N SER A 14 26.84 -20.66 -64.65
CA SER A 14 27.54 -19.48 -65.18
C SER A 14 27.93 -18.57 -63.98
N LEU A 15 29.11 -17.92 -64.08
CA LEU A 15 29.66 -17.02 -63.07
C LEU A 15 28.66 -15.87 -62.77
N ILE A 16 27.92 -15.42 -63.78
CA ILE A 16 26.92 -14.39 -63.70
C ILE A 16 25.65 -14.87 -62.90
N GLU A 17 25.26 -16.12 -63.11
CA GLU A 17 24.13 -16.76 -62.44
C GLU A 17 24.41 -16.92 -60.93
N LEU A 18 25.66 -17.23 -60.59
CA LEU A 18 26.11 -17.30 -59.21
C LEU A 18 26.13 -15.90 -58.55
N LEU A 19 26.60 -14.87 -59.26
CA LEU A 19 26.58 -13.48 -58.82
C LEU A 19 25.13 -12.97 -58.55
N VAL A 20 24.25 -13.21 -59.52
CA VAL A 20 22.82 -12.79 -59.38
C VAL A 20 22.14 -13.51 -58.20
N SER A 21 22.41 -14.83 -58.06
CA SER A 21 21.82 -15.59 -56.96
C SER A 21 22.33 -15.10 -55.58
N MET A 22 23.62 -14.72 -55.45
CA MET A 22 24.17 -14.13 -54.23
C MET A 22 23.52 -12.77 -53.90
N VAL A 23 23.33 -11.91 -54.91
CA VAL A 23 22.68 -10.60 -54.69
C VAL A 23 21.23 -10.78 -54.23
N ILE A 24 20.46 -11.68 -54.88
CA ILE A 24 19.09 -11.97 -54.48
C ILE A 24 19.06 -12.54 -53.06
N ALA A 25 19.94 -13.50 -52.75
CA ALA A 25 20.01 -14.08 -51.39
C ALA A 25 20.32 -13.00 -50.34
N LEU A 26 21.21 -12.06 -50.62
CA LEU A 26 21.57 -10.95 -49.73
C LEU A 26 20.38 -10.01 -49.50
N VAL A 27 19.67 -9.62 -50.57
CA VAL A 27 18.47 -8.77 -50.45
C VAL A 27 17.38 -9.46 -49.63
N VAL A 28 17.13 -10.76 -49.88
CA VAL A 28 16.14 -11.55 -49.12
C VAL A 28 16.56 -11.67 -47.65
N THR A 29 17.83 -11.91 -47.37
CA THR A 29 18.34 -12.00 -46.00
C THR A 29 18.16 -10.68 -45.25
N ILE A 30 18.45 -9.53 -45.86
CA ILE A 30 18.23 -8.20 -45.29
C ILE A 30 16.74 -7.98 -45.02
N ALA A 31 15.84 -8.33 -45.97
CA ALA A 31 14.42 -8.20 -45.80
C ALA A 31 13.89 -9.05 -44.61
N ILE A 32 14.31 -10.31 -44.52
CA ILE A 32 13.92 -11.19 -43.41
C ILE A 32 14.45 -10.64 -42.07
N SER A 33 15.71 -10.20 -42.02
CA SER A 33 16.31 -9.63 -40.80
C SER A 33 15.57 -8.38 -40.32
N THR A 34 15.15 -7.49 -41.24
CA THR A 34 14.37 -6.29 -40.85
C THR A 34 13.00 -6.64 -40.31
N VAL A 35 12.30 -7.62 -40.87
CA VAL A 35 11.02 -8.09 -40.38
C VAL A 35 11.18 -8.76 -39.01
N MET A 36 12.24 -9.55 -38.83
CA MET A 36 12.52 -10.24 -37.57
C MET A 36 12.79 -9.25 -36.42
N VAL A 37 13.62 -8.22 -36.65
CA VAL A 37 13.92 -7.18 -35.67
C VAL A 37 12.64 -6.40 -35.27
N ARG A 38 11.81 -6.05 -36.26
CA ARG A 38 10.52 -5.36 -35.96
C ARG A 38 9.55 -6.26 -35.18
N SER A 39 9.46 -7.54 -35.53
CA SER A 39 8.62 -8.52 -34.84
C SER A 39 9.08 -8.71 -33.38
N GLU A 40 10.39 -8.78 -33.16
CA GLU A 40 10.95 -8.89 -31.80
C GLU A 40 10.68 -7.63 -30.96
N GLY A 41 10.84 -6.43 -31.54
CA GLY A 41 10.49 -5.17 -30.87
C GLY A 41 9.02 -5.13 -30.47
N SER A 42 8.11 -5.54 -31.34
CA SER A 42 6.67 -5.59 -31.05
C SER A 42 6.34 -6.60 -29.94
N LYS A 43 6.97 -7.78 -29.94
CA LYS A 43 6.80 -8.79 -28.87
C LYS A 43 7.25 -8.24 -27.52
N ARG A 44 8.42 -7.63 -27.45
CA ARG A 44 8.94 -7.02 -26.22
C ARG A 44 8.04 -5.92 -25.68
N ALA A 45 7.55 -5.04 -26.56
CA ALA A 45 6.61 -3.99 -26.20
C ALA A 45 5.30 -4.57 -25.61
N THR A 46 4.73 -5.60 -26.27
CA THR A 46 3.53 -6.26 -25.79
C THR A 46 3.73 -6.95 -24.45
N THR A 47 4.83 -7.67 -24.26
CA THR A 47 5.17 -8.31 -22.99
C THR A 47 5.29 -7.27 -21.88
N SER A 48 6.04 -6.19 -22.12
CA SER A 48 6.25 -5.13 -21.12
C SER A 48 4.95 -4.41 -20.74
N VAL A 49 4.02 -4.23 -21.68
CA VAL A 49 2.68 -3.69 -21.37
C VAL A 49 1.85 -4.67 -20.54
N ASN A 50 1.94 -5.97 -20.84
CA ASN A 50 1.25 -7.01 -20.06
C ASN A 50 1.80 -7.07 -18.62
N ASP A 51 3.11 -6.95 -18.43
CA ASP A 51 3.74 -6.92 -17.10
C ASP A 51 3.22 -5.75 -16.27
N VAL A 52 3.12 -4.55 -16.86
CA VAL A 52 2.53 -3.36 -16.21
C VAL A 52 1.06 -3.60 -15.84
N ASN A 53 0.29 -4.25 -16.72
CA ASN A 53 -1.11 -4.55 -16.46
C ASN A 53 -1.27 -5.55 -15.30
N GLN A 54 -0.44 -6.58 -15.24
CA GLN A 54 -0.44 -7.56 -14.16
C GLN A 54 -0.02 -6.92 -12.84
N ALA A 55 1.07 -6.15 -12.84
CA ALA A 55 1.53 -5.42 -11.66
C ALA A 55 0.46 -4.46 -11.14
N GLY A 56 -0.18 -3.70 -12.03
CA GLY A 56 -1.24 -2.77 -11.65
C GLY A 56 -2.49 -3.46 -11.08
N THR A 57 -2.89 -4.59 -11.65
CA THR A 57 -4.00 -5.39 -11.12
C THR A 57 -3.66 -5.97 -9.74
N TYR A 58 -2.44 -6.44 -9.56
CA TYR A 58 -1.96 -6.95 -8.28
C TYR A 58 -1.95 -5.86 -7.20
N ILE A 59 -1.43 -4.68 -7.51
CA ILE A 59 -1.43 -3.52 -6.59
C ILE A 59 -2.86 -3.14 -6.20
N ALA A 60 -3.75 -3.03 -7.19
CA ALA A 60 -5.15 -2.70 -6.94
C ALA A 60 -5.82 -3.73 -6.02
N TYR A 61 -5.57 -5.02 -6.25
CA TYR A 61 -6.09 -6.09 -5.39
C TYR A 61 -5.55 -6.03 -3.96
N VAL A 62 -4.23 -5.86 -3.79
CA VAL A 62 -3.60 -5.79 -2.47
C VAL A 62 -4.13 -4.59 -1.69
N LEU A 63 -4.15 -3.40 -2.30
CA LEU A 63 -4.62 -2.20 -1.63
C LEU A 63 -6.12 -2.19 -1.39
N ASP A 64 -6.94 -2.69 -2.31
CA ASP A 64 -8.38 -2.83 -2.11
C ASP A 64 -8.66 -3.68 -0.86
N ARG A 65 -8.03 -4.85 -0.78
CA ARG A 65 -8.17 -5.75 0.37
C ARG A 65 -7.71 -5.08 1.67
N THR A 66 -6.54 -4.42 1.65
CA THR A 66 -5.93 -3.79 2.81
C THR A 66 -6.77 -2.60 3.31
N ILE A 67 -7.22 -1.72 2.40
CA ILE A 67 -8.03 -0.55 2.75
C ILE A 67 -9.42 -0.97 3.26
N ARG A 68 -10.02 -2.02 2.71
CA ARG A 68 -11.33 -2.54 3.20
C ARG A 68 -11.26 -3.07 4.63
N SER A 69 -10.12 -3.58 5.06
CA SER A 69 -9.91 -4.05 6.43
C SER A 69 -9.53 -2.95 7.41
N ALA A 70 -9.26 -1.74 6.93
CA ALA A 70 -8.87 -0.62 7.76
C ALA A 70 -9.94 -0.32 8.84
N GLY A 71 -9.49 -0.02 10.05
CA GLY A 71 -10.38 0.25 11.19
C GLY A 71 -10.96 -1.00 11.86
N SER A 72 -10.71 -2.22 11.34
CA SER A 72 -11.17 -3.45 11.98
C SER A 72 -10.67 -3.54 13.42
N GLY A 73 -11.55 -3.98 14.31
CA GLY A 73 -11.30 -4.16 15.73
C GLY A 73 -11.54 -2.90 16.58
N TYR A 74 -11.38 -1.69 16.07
CA TYR A 74 -11.45 -0.47 16.89
C TYR A 74 -12.38 0.63 16.39
N ALA A 75 -12.81 0.60 15.13
CA ALA A 75 -13.68 1.65 14.58
C ALA A 75 -15.04 1.73 15.28
N GLN A 76 -15.54 0.63 15.86
CA GLN A 76 -16.80 0.60 16.63
C GLN A 76 -16.80 1.53 17.87
N ARG A 77 -15.61 1.86 18.38
CA ARG A 77 -15.41 2.79 19.50
C ARG A 77 -14.51 3.95 19.07
N TRP A 78 -14.76 4.47 17.86
CA TRP A 78 -13.97 5.54 17.25
C TRP A 78 -13.74 6.73 18.19
N SER A 79 -14.74 7.09 19.01
CA SER A 79 -14.66 8.19 19.96
C SER A 79 -13.60 7.99 21.05
N ASP A 80 -13.23 6.74 21.33
CA ASP A 80 -12.25 6.39 22.37
C ASP A 80 -10.88 6.03 21.75
N THR A 81 -10.86 5.62 20.47
CA THR A 81 -9.69 5.05 19.82
C THR A 81 -9.06 5.96 18.76
N PHE A 82 -9.86 6.67 17.95
CA PHE A 82 -9.29 7.47 16.86
C PHE A 82 -8.44 8.63 17.41
N GLY A 83 -7.30 8.84 16.76
CA GLY A 83 -6.41 9.94 17.10
C GLY A 83 -5.51 9.68 18.31
N CYS A 84 -5.60 8.54 19.02
CA CYS A 84 -4.67 8.23 20.09
C CYS A 84 -3.27 7.93 19.55
N LYS A 85 -2.22 8.39 20.25
CA LYS A 85 -0.83 8.09 19.90
C LYS A 85 -0.53 6.63 20.20
N ILE A 86 -0.02 5.90 19.21
CA ILE A 86 0.27 4.48 19.38
C ILE A 86 1.62 4.31 20.09
N ASP A 87 1.61 3.56 21.19
CA ASP A 87 2.81 3.14 21.93
C ASP A 87 2.91 1.61 21.82
N ALA A 88 4.02 1.13 21.30
CA ALA A 88 4.29 -0.30 21.13
C ALA A 88 5.76 -0.60 21.34
N SER A 89 6.04 -1.69 22.02
CA SER A 89 7.40 -2.18 22.26
C SER A 89 7.53 -3.64 21.82
N LYS A 90 8.72 -4.01 21.31
CA LYS A 90 9.07 -5.38 20.95
C LYS A 90 10.36 -5.76 21.65
N SER A 91 10.33 -6.84 22.43
CA SER A 91 11.49 -7.30 23.24
C SER A 91 12.11 -6.17 24.08
N GLY A 92 11.27 -5.34 24.70
CA GLY A 92 11.68 -4.21 25.55
C GLY A 92 12.14 -2.95 24.80
N THR A 93 12.25 -2.98 23.47
CA THR A 93 12.63 -1.82 22.64
C THR A 93 11.39 -1.18 22.03
N ALA A 94 11.32 0.15 22.03
CA ALA A 94 10.22 0.88 21.39
C ALA A 94 10.20 0.59 19.88
N VAL A 95 9.01 0.26 19.37
CA VAL A 95 8.71 0.10 17.94
C VAL A 95 7.89 1.30 17.47
N LEU A 96 6.95 1.76 18.29
CA LEU A 96 6.21 3.00 18.13
C LEU A 96 6.19 3.76 19.47
N PRO A 97 6.46 5.06 19.45
CA PRO A 97 6.95 5.87 18.32
C PRO A 97 8.21 5.29 17.71
N LEU A 98 8.40 5.49 16.39
CA LEU A 98 9.61 5.02 15.71
C LEU A 98 10.86 5.64 16.37
N PRO A 99 11.85 4.84 16.76
CA PRO A 99 13.06 5.36 17.42
C PRO A 99 13.92 6.22 16.47
N THR A 100 13.82 5.96 15.16
CA THR A 100 14.47 6.70 14.09
C THR A 100 13.49 6.89 12.93
N ALA A 101 13.80 7.79 12.01
CA ALA A 101 13.01 7.91 10.78
C ALA A 101 12.94 6.57 10.05
N ALA A 102 11.79 6.27 9.45
CA ALA A 102 11.64 5.06 8.66
C ALA A 102 12.58 5.08 7.44
N ALA A 103 12.91 3.89 6.93
CA ALA A 103 13.72 3.78 5.73
C ALA A 103 12.99 4.37 4.50
N THR A 104 13.75 4.80 3.49
CA THR A 104 13.18 5.20 2.19
C THR A 104 12.23 4.12 1.64
N PRO A 105 11.10 4.53 1.04
CA PRO A 105 10.65 5.89 0.71
C PRO A 105 9.91 6.63 1.84
N PHE A 106 9.92 6.17 3.07
CA PHE A 106 9.08 6.66 4.18
C PHE A 106 9.80 7.63 5.12
N ALA A 107 11.00 8.09 4.78
CA ALA A 107 11.84 8.92 5.66
C ALA A 107 11.20 10.25 6.09
N HIS A 108 10.22 10.75 5.33
CA HIS A 108 9.49 12.00 5.62
C HIS A 108 8.20 11.79 6.42
N MET A 109 7.88 10.54 6.79
CA MET A 109 6.76 10.24 7.65
C MET A 109 7.09 10.59 9.12
N PRO A 110 6.09 10.95 9.94
CA PRO A 110 6.32 11.22 11.35
C PRO A 110 6.77 9.96 12.09
N GLN A 111 7.53 10.13 13.16
CA GLN A 111 7.90 9.02 14.05
C GLN A 111 6.75 8.60 14.97
N THR A 112 5.86 9.53 15.33
CA THR A 112 4.69 9.26 16.17
C THR A 112 3.47 9.10 15.28
N PHE A 113 2.88 7.91 15.30
CA PHE A 113 1.63 7.60 14.61
C PHE A 113 0.45 7.67 15.56
N ARG A 114 -0.68 8.12 15.04
CA ARG A 114 -1.96 8.09 15.73
C ARG A 114 -2.88 7.08 15.08
N LEU A 115 -3.68 6.40 15.90
CA LEU A 115 -4.59 5.38 15.42
C LEU A 115 -5.69 6.00 14.54
N ALA A 116 -5.71 5.57 13.31
CA ALA A 116 -6.69 5.97 12.30
C ALA A 116 -6.83 4.85 11.26
N PRO A 117 -8.01 4.63 10.69
CA PRO A 117 -8.18 3.61 9.66
C PRO A 117 -7.24 3.80 8.47
N VAL A 118 -7.22 5.01 7.92
CA VAL A 118 -6.34 5.38 6.80
C VAL A 118 -5.84 6.81 7.00
N LEU A 119 -4.55 7.02 6.75
CA LEU A 119 -3.93 8.33 6.68
C LEU A 119 -3.17 8.47 5.36
N ILE A 120 -3.26 9.64 4.72
CA ILE A 120 -2.53 9.97 3.50
C ILE A 120 -1.51 11.06 3.85
N GLY A 121 -0.23 10.71 3.78
CA GLY A 121 0.89 11.64 3.85
C GLY A 121 1.17 12.24 2.47
N GLN A 122 0.58 13.40 2.16
CA GLN A 122 0.72 14.02 0.86
C GLN A 122 2.17 14.46 0.59
N GLY A 123 2.72 14.01 -0.53
CA GLY A 123 4.06 14.38 -0.95
C GLY A 123 5.17 13.89 -0.01
N LYS A 124 4.95 12.83 0.76
CA LYS A 124 5.90 12.31 1.75
C LYS A 124 6.69 11.08 1.29
N ALA A 125 6.34 10.49 0.15
CA ALA A 125 7.13 9.42 -0.44
C ALA A 125 8.41 9.97 -1.07
N ASP A 126 9.55 9.35 -0.79
CA ASP A 126 10.84 9.70 -1.38
C ASP A 126 11.08 8.86 -2.64
N GLU A 127 10.84 9.48 -3.79
CA GLU A 127 10.96 8.84 -5.11
C GLU A 127 12.34 9.06 -5.74
N GLY A 128 13.31 9.62 -5.01
CA GLY A 128 14.62 10.01 -5.57
C GLY A 128 14.55 11.13 -6.60
N THR A 129 13.39 11.79 -6.74
CA THR A 129 13.13 12.92 -7.65
C THR A 129 12.65 14.15 -6.87
N SER A 130 12.56 15.30 -7.53
CA SER A 130 12.00 16.52 -6.92
C SER A 130 10.49 16.44 -6.67
N VAL A 131 9.79 15.50 -7.31
CA VAL A 131 8.34 15.26 -7.16
C VAL A 131 8.16 14.06 -6.25
N ARG A 132 7.54 14.29 -5.08
CA ARG A 132 7.24 13.23 -4.11
C ARG A 132 5.81 12.78 -4.28
N GLY A 133 5.60 11.46 -4.29
CA GLY A 133 4.28 10.83 -4.23
C GLY A 133 3.68 10.86 -2.84
N ASP A 134 2.47 10.35 -2.71
CA ASP A 134 1.82 10.24 -1.41
C ASP A 134 2.22 8.93 -0.72
N VAL A 135 2.19 8.94 0.62
CA VAL A 135 2.29 7.73 1.45
C VAL A 135 0.92 7.41 1.99
N LEU A 136 0.48 6.18 1.79
CA LEU A 136 -0.77 5.66 2.33
C LEU A 136 -0.47 4.80 3.56
N THR A 137 -0.94 5.21 4.74
CA THR A 137 -0.84 4.44 5.99
C THR A 137 -2.19 3.81 6.28
N ILE A 138 -2.23 2.49 6.46
CA ILE A 138 -3.45 1.72 6.70
C ILE A 138 -3.29 0.96 8.00
N MET A 139 -4.28 1.09 8.90
CA MET A 139 -4.26 0.44 10.20
C MET A 139 -5.55 -0.34 10.41
N GLY A 140 -5.44 -1.59 10.83
CA GLY A 140 -6.58 -2.46 11.11
C GLY A 140 -6.18 -3.70 11.88
N GLY A 141 -7.08 -4.21 12.69
CA GLY A 141 -6.95 -5.52 13.31
C GLY A 141 -7.27 -6.65 12.34
N THR A 142 -6.81 -7.83 12.67
CA THR A 142 -7.04 -9.09 11.93
C THR A 142 -7.72 -10.14 12.80
N SER A 143 -8.17 -9.75 13.99
CA SER A 143 -8.88 -10.64 14.90
C SER A 143 -10.22 -11.06 14.32
N GLY A 144 -10.46 -12.36 14.16
CA GLY A 144 -11.73 -12.90 13.67
C GLY A 144 -12.81 -13.06 14.76
N SER A 145 -12.46 -12.91 16.02
CA SER A 145 -13.35 -13.21 17.16
C SER A 145 -13.51 -12.09 18.17
N GLY A 146 -12.89 -10.95 17.98
CA GLY A 146 -12.86 -9.85 18.94
C GLY A 146 -13.00 -8.46 18.30
N GLU A 147 -13.89 -8.33 17.31
CA GLU A 147 -14.07 -7.05 16.59
C GLU A 147 -14.70 -5.93 17.42
N VAL A 148 -15.25 -6.24 18.59
CA VAL A 148 -15.90 -5.26 19.46
C VAL A 148 -14.97 -4.92 20.63
N PRO A 149 -14.58 -3.65 20.78
CA PRO A 149 -13.82 -3.20 21.94
C PRO A 149 -14.58 -3.47 23.24
N GLN A 150 -13.89 -3.99 24.26
CA GLN A 150 -14.45 -4.26 25.58
C GLN A 150 -14.02 -3.19 26.57
N SER A 151 -14.92 -2.81 27.48
CA SER A 151 -14.58 -1.92 28.60
C SER A 151 -13.61 -2.62 29.55
N VAL A 152 -12.59 -1.91 29.98
CA VAL A 152 -11.66 -2.40 30.99
C VAL A 152 -12.33 -2.23 32.37
N ALA A 153 -12.42 -3.30 33.14
CA ALA A 153 -12.96 -3.23 34.51
C ALA A 153 -11.89 -2.68 35.49
N SER A 154 -10.68 -3.20 35.39
CA SER A 154 -9.54 -2.72 36.20
C SER A 154 -8.23 -3.18 35.57
N VAL A 155 -7.14 -2.51 35.93
CA VAL A 155 -5.76 -2.89 35.60
C VAL A 155 -4.96 -3.00 36.90
N THR A 156 -4.22 -4.09 37.07
CA THR A 156 -3.39 -4.31 38.25
C THR A 156 -2.08 -4.96 37.82
N GLY A 157 -0.97 -4.22 37.94
CA GLY A 157 0.34 -4.68 37.50
C GLY A 157 0.34 -5.03 36.02
N THR A 158 0.45 -6.31 35.70
CA THR A 158 0.45 -6.84 34.31
C THR A 158 -0.86 -7.55 33.94
N THR A 159 -1.94 -7.34 34.72
CA THR A 159 -3.23 -7.98 34.47
C THR A 159 -4.30 -6.95 34.12
N VAL A 160 -5.13 -7.30 33.15
CA VAL A 160 -6.27 -6.48 32.71
C VAL A 160 -7.55 -7.29 32.89
N ARG A 161 -8.52 -6.76 33.64
CA ARG A 161 -9.84 -7.37 33.79
C ARG A 161 -10.81 -6.81 32.78
N LEU A 162 -11.52 -7.72 32.12
CA LEU A 162 -12.52 -7.46 31.09
C LEU A 162 -13.87 -8.08 31.51
N PRO A 163 -14.99 -7.73 30.90
CA PRO A 163 -16.26 -8.42 31.11
C PRO A 163 -16.22 -9.91 30.81
N ASN A 164 -15.45 -10.31 29.81
CA ASN A 164 -15.15 -11.71 29.46
C ASN A 164 -13.88 -11.80 28.59
N THR A 165 -13.33 -13.00 28.47
CA THR A 165 -12.14 -13.30 27.66
C THR A 165 -12.41 -14.32 26.55
N LEU A 166 -13.67 -14.48 26.13
CA LEU A 166 -14.10 -15.54 25.20
C LEU A 166 -13.43 -15.44 23.82
N GLY A 167 -13.06 -14.23 23.38
CA GLY A 167 -12.37 -14.01 22.10
C GLY A 167 -10.90 -14.42 22.10
N TYR A 168 -10.30 -14.70 23.27
CA TYR A 168 -8.89 -15.02 23.39
C TYR A 168 -8.69 -16.54 23.43
N GLN A 169 -8.54 -17.13 22.26
CA GLN A 169 -8.37 -18.58 22.09
C GLN A 169 -6.90 -18.92 21.82
N PRO A 170 -6.41 -20.09 22.22
CA PRO A 170 -5.05 -20.49 21.88
C PRO A 170 -4.90 -20.71 20.37
N ASP A 171 -3.70 -20.53 19.88
CA ASP A 171 -3.33 -20.95 18.53
C ASP A 171 -3.22 -22.47 18.42
N THR A 172 -2.85 -22.99 17.24
CA THR A 172 -2.71 -24.42 16.98
C THR A 172 -1.62 -25.09 17.82
N SER A 173 -0.70 -24.31 18.41
CA SER A 173 0.36 -24.78 19.33
C SER A 173 -0.04 -24.65 20.81
N GLY A 174 -1.25 -24.19 21.09
CA GLY A 174 -1.76 -23.99 22.44
C GLY A 174 -1.27 -22.70 23.10
N GLN A 175 -0.67 -21.77 22.33
CA GLN A 175 -0.16 -20.50 22.84
C GLN A 175 -1.19 -19.39 22.71
N TYR A 176 -1.17 -18.46 23.67
CA TYR A 176 -2.02 -17.27 23.70
C TYR A 176 -1.17 -16.05 23.31
N ASN A 177 -1.11 -15.75 22.02
CA ASN A 177 -0.25 -14.73 21.44
C ASN A 177 -1.06 -13.52 20.91
N HIS A 178 -2.22 -13.25 21.53
CA HIS A 178 -3.08 -12.15 21.13
C HIS A 178 -2.47 -10.79 21.45
N LEU A 179 -2.68 -9.85 20.55
CA LEU A 179 -2.31 -8.46 20.71
C LEU A 179 -3.54 -7.65 21.11
N VAL A 180 -3.40 -6.89 22.18
CA VAL A 180 -4.45 -6.06 22.77
C VAL A 180 -3.99 -4.62 22.76
N LEU A 181 -4.80 -3.74 22.21
CA LEU A 181 -4.61 -2.30 22.29
C LEU A 181 -5.46 -1.76 23.44
N LEU A 182 -4.83 -1.16 24.43
CA LEU A 182 -5.49 -0.41 25.50
C LEU A 182 -5.62 1.04 25.05
N ALA A 183 -6.84 1.57 25.06
CA ALA A 183 -7.15 2.93 24.62
C ALA A 183 -7.99 3.66 25.68
N ASP A 184 -7.68 4.94 25.87
CA ASP A 184 -8.44 5.84 26.75
C ASP A 184 -8.34 7.27 26.23
N LYS A 185 -9.45 8.02 26.28
CA LYS A 185 -9.50 9.45 25.87
C LYS A 185 -8.57 10.35 26.68
N THR A 186 -8.33 10.00 27.92
CA THR A 186 -7.55 10.81 28.87
C THR A 186 -6.09 10.42 28.93
N ALA A 187 -5.73 9.22 28.42
CA ALA A 187 -4.35 8.77 28.39
C ALA A 187 -3.53 9.50 27.33
N ALA A 188 -2.22 9.58 27.56
CA ALA A 188 -1.27 10.19 26.62
C ALA A 188 -1.17 9.45 25.29
N GLY A 189 -1.60 8.17 25.23
CA GLY A 189 -1.58 7.33 24.06
C GLY A 189 -2.38 6.05 24.25
N CYS A 190 -2.39 5.21 23.21
CA CYS A 190 -2.88 3.84 23.22
C CYS A 190 -1.70 2.89 23.30
N LEU A 191 -1.78 1.92 24.18
CA LEU A 191 -0.68 0.98 24.44
C LEU A 191 -1.00 -0.37 23.81
N LEU A 192 -0.10 -0.84 22.95
CA LEU A 192 -0.17 -2.20 22.39
C LEU A 192 0.59 -3.17 23.28
N GLU A 193 -0.11 -4.19 23.75
CA GLU A 193 0.42 -5.22 24.63
C GLU A 193 0.08 -6.61 24.13
N GLN A 194 0.85 -7.61 24.55
CA GLN A 194 0.64 -9.01 24.20
C GLN A 194 0.10 -9.79 25.41
N VAL A 195 -0.88 -10.64 25.15
CA VAL A 195 -1.42 -11.58 26.15
C VAL A 195 -0.40 -12.71 26.35
N SER A 196 -0.19 -13.08 27.60
CA SER A 196 0.67 -14.20 28.00
C SER A 196 -0.11 -15.23 28.80
N GLY A 197 0.04 -16.50 28.42
CA GLY A 197 -0.62 -17.60 29.09
C GLY A 197 -2.15 -17.63 28.89
N LYS A 198 -2.79 -18.64 29.48
CA LYS A 198 -4.23 -18.86 29.36
C LYS A 198 -5.02 -17.82 30.13
N PRO A 199 -5.91 -17.06 29.48
CA PRO A 199 -6.83 -16.15 30.18
C PRO A 199 -7.75 -16.89 31.13
N THR A 200 -8.14 -16.21 32.22
CA THR A 200 -9.25 -16.67 33.05
C THR A 200 -10.58 -16.19 32.47
N SER A 201 -11.71 -16.39 33.19
CA SER A 201 -13.03 -15.96 32.69
C SER A 201 -13.11 -14.45 32.40
N ASP A 202 -12.34 -13.63 33.12
CA ASP A 202 -12.42 -12.17 33.07
C ASP A 202 -11.05 -11.47 33.07
N THR A 203 -9.95 -12.20 33.12
CA THR A 203 -8.63 -11.60 33.32
C THR A 203 -7.64 -12.06 32.25
N LEU A 204 -6.98 -11.08 31.63
CA LEU A 204 -5.83 -11.26 30.74
C LEU A 204 -4.54 -10.98 31.52
N SER A 205 -3.56 -11.85 31.38
CA SER A 205 -2.18 -11.58 31.78
C SER A 205 -1.41 -11.04 30.59
N LEU A 206 -0.65 -9.96 30.78
CA LEU A 206 0.17 -9.34 29.74
C LEU A 206 1.63 -9.78 29.89
N GLY A 207 2.31 -10.02 28.77
CA GLY A 207 3.70 -10.48 28.74
C GLY A 207 4.17 -10.77 27.32
N ASN A 208 5.20 -11.58 27.16
CA ASN A 208 5.77 -12.01 25.90
C ASN A 208 6.52 -10.91 25.11
N THR A 209 6.65 -11.07 23.81
CA THR A 209 7.49 -10.24 22.93
C THR A 209 7.02 -8.79 22.83
N TYR A 210 5.71 -8.57 22.69
CA TYR A 210 5.10 -7.24 22.58
C TYR A 210 4.54 -6.82 23.95
N PHE A 211 5.42 -6.72 24.93
CA PHE A 211 5.04 -6.32 26.27
C PHE A 211 6.08 -5.37 26.88
N LYS A 212 5.58 -4.31 27.51
CA LYS A 212 6.38 -3.42 28.34
C LYS A 212 5.49 -2.70 29.34
N THR A 213 5.69 -2.93 30.62
CA THR A 213 4.88 -2.31 31.69
C THR A 213 4.79 -0.79 31.58
N THR A 214 5.86 -0.14 31.16
CA THR A 214 5.92 1.29 30.89
C THR A 214 6.45 1.47 29.48
N GLY A 215 5.58 1.86 28.54
CA GLY A 215 5.92 2.23 27.17
C GLY A 215 6.71 3.55 27.08
N SER A 216 6.82 4.08 25.88
CA SER A 216 7.49 5.35 25.63
C SER A 216 6.60 6.56 25.95
N LEU A 217 5.28 6.40 25.86
CA LEU A 217 4.28 7.47 26.07
C LEU A 217 3.39 7.19 27.28
N VAL A 218 3.05 5.93 27.56
CA VAL A 218 2.03 5.57 28.53
C VAL A 218 2.40 4.25 29.24
N SER A 219 1.92 4.07 30.45
CA SER A 219 2.08 2.83 31.25
C SER A 219 0.80 2.00 31.23
N VAL A 220 0.90 0.69 31.37
CA VAL A 220 -0.24 -0.23 31.56
C VAL A 220 -1.15 0.25 32.70
N THR A 221 -0.57 0.78 33.79
CA THR A 221 -1.28 1.28 34.94
C THR A 221 -2.02 2.59 34.73
N SER A 222 -1.84 3.25 33.57
CA SER A 222 -2.60 4.45 33.20
C SER A 222 -4.01 4.14 32.73
N PHE A 223 -4.33 2.87 32.52
CA PHE A 223 -5.64 2.43 32.04
C PHE A 223 -6.51 1.92 33.18
N GLY A 224 -7.81 2.09 33.09
CA GLY A 224 -8.78 1.73 34.14
C GLY A 224 -10.20 1.62 33.60
N ALA A 225 -11.19 1.83 34.45
CA ALA A 225 -12.61 1.62 34.15
C ALA A 225 -13.17 2.50 33.00
N THR A 226 -12.48 3.58 32.61
CA THR A 226 -12.84 4.43 31.46
C THR A 226 -12.20 3.96 30.16
N SER A 227 -11.29 2.99 30.25
CA SER A 227 -10.50 2.53 29.13
C SER A 227 -11.17 1.39 28.36
N MET A 228 -10.74 1.21 27.12
CA MET A 228 -11.15 0.12 26.22
C MET A 228 -9.98 -0.79 25.92
N ALA A 229 -10.26 -2.08 25.84
CA ALA A 229 -9.36 -3.11 25.34
C ALA A 229 -9.85 -3.59 23.97
N VAL A 230 -8.97 -3.52 22.99
CA VAL A 230 -9.25 -3.90 21.60
C VAL A 230 -8.33 -5.06 21.23
N GLN A 231 -8.93 -6.19 20.84
CA GLN A 231 -8.16 -7.30 20.30
C GLN A 231 -7.81 -7.03 18.83
N LEU A 232 -6.53 -6.90 18.51
CA LEU A 232 -6.08 -6.57 17.17
C LEU A 232 -5.68 -7.78 16.30
N GLY A 233 -5.41 -8.92 16.90
CA GLY A 233 -4.91 -10.12 16.20
C GLY A 233 -3.90 -10.88 17.03
N THR A 234 -2.97 -11.55 16.37
CA THR A 234 -1.86 -12.29 17.02
C THR A 234 -0.52 -11.86 16.43
N ASP A 235 0.58 -12.10 17.13
CA ASP A 235 1.90 -11.65 16.70
C ASP A 235 2.47 -12.41 15.48
N ALA A 236 2.04 -13.65 15.22
CA ALA A 236 2.63 -14.49 14.18
C ALA A 236 1.63 -14.99 13.13
N VAL A 237 0.44 -15.46 13.54
CA VAL A 237 -0.50 -16.13 12.63
C VAL A 237 -1.40 -15.13 11.91
N ASN A 238 -1.94 -14.16 12.64
CA ASN A 238 -2.79 -13.09 12.13
C ASN A 238 -2.33 -11.74 12.66
N PRO A 239 -1.18 -11.23 12.21
CA PRO A 239 -0.67 -9.95 12.68
C PRO A 239 -1.59 -8.80 12.27
N PRO A 240 -1.83 -7.82 13.17
CA PRO A 240 -2.58 -6.63 12.81
C PRO A 240 -1.87 -5.88 11.70
N GLN A 241 -2.67 -5.29 10.82
CA GLN A 241 -2.21 -4.59 9.65
C GLN A 241 -1.97 -3.10 9.96
N PHE A 242 -0.72 -2.75 10.20
CA PHE A 242 -0.26 -1.38 10.41
C PHE A 242 0.83 -1.11 9.38
N THR A 243 0.42 -0.78 8.17
CA THR A 243 1.33 -0.77 7.01
C THR A 243 1.27 0.55 6.27
N MET A 244 2.45 1.07 5.92
CA MET A 244 2.62 2.19 4.99
C MET A 244 2.89 1.65 3.59
N TYR A 245 2.36 2.34 2.57
CA TYR A 245 2.67 2.13 1.16
C TYR A 245 3.14 3.43 0.54
N GLY A 246 4.21 3.38 -0.26
CA GLY A 246 4.78 4.55 -0.92
C GLY A 246 5.67 4.14 -2.08
N VAL A 247 5.75 5.01 -3.08
CA VAL A 247 6.64 4.80 -4.23
C VAL A 247 8.03 5.30 -3.88
N GLY A 248 9.04 4.48 -4.13
CA GLY A 248 10.44 4.81 -3.88
C GLY A 248 11.29 4.67 -5.15
N ASP A 249 12.59 4.49 -4.93
CA ASP A 249 13.57 4.35 -5.98
C ASP A 249 13.23 3.23 -6.98
N ASN A 250 13.77 3.34 -8.19
CA ASN A 250 13.61 2.37 -9.28
C ASN A 250 12.15 2.17 -9.73
N SER A 251 11.27 3.14 -9.50
CA SER A 251 9.85 3.05 -9.86
C SER A 251 9.18 1.84 -9.20
N THR A 252 9.44 1.61 -7.93
CA THR A 252 8.94 0.48 -7.15
C THR A 252 8.02 0.97 -6.04
N LEU A 253 6.87 0.32 -5.90
CA LEU A 253 5.99 0.49 -4.74
C LEU A 253 6.54 -0.35 -3.59
N TYR A 254 6.75 0.28 -2.45
CA TYR A 254 7.20 -0.36 -1.22
C TYR A 254 6.09 -0.40 -0.19
N SER A 255 6.18 -1.37 0.71
CA SER A 255 5.45 -1.42 1.97
C SER A 255 6.41 -1.37 3.15
N TYR A 256 5.95 -0.81 4.28
CA TYR A 256 6.68 -0.79 5.55
C TYR A 256 5.72 -1.11 6.69
N GLU A 257 6.05 -2.12 7.47
CA GLU A 257 5.25 -2.57 8.60
C GLU A 257 5.63 -1.81 9.88
N LEU A 258 4.72 -0.99 10.39
CA LEU A 258 4.97 -0.12 11.54
C LEU A 258 5.24 -0.90 12.83
N LEU A 259 4.59 -2.05 13.03
CA LEU A 259 4.75 -2.89 14.22
C LEU A 259 5.92 -3.87 14.12
N GLN A 260 6.58 -3.96 12.97
CA GLN A 260 7.75 -4.80 12.74
C GLN A 260 7.57 -6.28 13.17
N MET A 261 6.39 -6.84 12.92
CA MET A 261 6.06 -8.21 13.32
C MET A 261 6.70 -9.24 12.39
N ILE A 262 6.57 -9.02 11.08
CA ILE A 262 7.12 -9.89 10.04
C ILE A 262 8.37 -9.25 9.42
N ASN A 263 8.29 -7.97 9.06
CA ASN A 263 9.36 -7.26 8.38
C ASN A 263 9.83 -6.03 9.18
N THR A 264 11.14 -5.80 9.20
CA THR A 264 11.78 -4.68 9.93
C THR A 264 12.23 -3.53 9.04
N GLY A 265 11.92 -3.58 7.73
CA GLY A 265 12.32 -2.56 6.76
C GLY A 265 11.32 -2.41 5.63
N SER A 266 11.70 -1.61 4.63
CA SER A 266 10.91 -1.45 3.41
C SER A 266 10.98 -2.70 2.54
N VAL A 267 9.83 -3.21 2.11
CA VAL A 267 9.70 -4.41 1.29
C VAL A 267 9.10 -4.01 -0.06
N PRO A 268 9.72 -4.40 -1.19
CA PRO A 268 9.17 -4.13 -2.51
C PRO A 268 7.87 -4.94 -2.71
N VAL A 269 6.84 -4.26 -3.23
CA VAL A 269 5.51 -4.84 -3.50
C VAL A 269 5.32 -5.06 -5.00
N ALA A 270 5.65 -4.05 -5.81
CA ALA A 270 5.53 -4.13 -7.26
C ALA A 270 6.39 -3.09 -7.96
N ASP A 271 6.88 -3.45 -9.15
CA ASP A 271 7.70 -2.59 -10.00
C ASP A 271 6.86 -1.83 -11.03
N GLY A 272 7.47 -0.83 -11.65
CA GLY A 272 6.86 -0.03 -12.71
C GLY A 272 5.94 1.08 -12.22
N VAL A 273 5.87 1.34 -10.92
CA VAL A 273 5.07 2.42 -10.32
C VAL A 273 5.93 3.67 -10.19
N ILE A 274 5.58 4.73 -10.87
CA ILE A 274 6.33 5.99 -10.82
C ILE A 274 5.68 7.06 -9.96
N GLU A 275 4.39 6.93 -9.66
CA GLU A 275 3.68 7.85 -8.78
C GLU A 275 2.44 7.18 -8.19
N MET A 276 2.17 7.48 -6.92
CA MET A 276 0.94 7.14 -6.22
C MET A 276 0.34 8.43 -5.63
N ARG A 277 -0.96 8.63 -5.83
CA ARG A 277 -1.75 9.72 -5.23
C ARG A 277 -3.02 9.16 -4.63
N ALA A 278 -3.50 9.83 -3.57
CA ALA A 278 -4.75 9.41 -2.93
C ALA A 278 -5.59 10.61 -2.49
N LEU A 279 -6.92 10.38 -2.43
CA LEU A 279 -7.90 11.35 -1.97
C LEU A 279 -8.83 10.69 -0.96
N TYR A 280 -9.35 11.47 -0.01
CA TYR A 280 -10.38 11.04 0.90
C TYR A 280 -11.78 11.27 0.33
N GLY A 281 -12.66 10.28 0.43
CA GLY A 281 -14.10 10.41 0.23
C GLY A 281 -14.76 10.67 1.58
N VAL A 282 -15.38 11.81 1.71
CA VAL A 282 -15.92 12.33 2.98
C VAL A 282 -17.44 12.37 2.92
N ASP A 283 -18.08 11.79 3.93
CA ASP A 283 -19.50 11.87 4.20
C ASP A 283 -19.79 13.12 5.04
N ASN A 284 -20.53 14.07 4.46
CA ASN A 284 -20.90 15.33 5.09
C ASN A 284 -22.34 15.34 5.59
N THR A 285 -23.10 14.26 5.39
CA THR A 285 -24.48 14.15 5.85
C THR A 285 -24.61 14.10 7.36
N THR A 286 -25.78 14.37 7.89
CA THR A 286 -26.10 14.24 9.30
C THR A 286 -27.53 13.70 9.44
N PRO A 287 -27.71 12.47 9.92
CA PRO A 287 -26.68 11.49 10.33
C PRO A 287 -25.85 10.99 9.15
N LEU A 288 -24.65 10.45 9.43
CA LEU A 288 -23.78 9.87 8.38
C LEU A 288 -24.50 8.70 7.68
N ASP A 289 -24.50 8.69 6.34
CA ASP A 289 -25.12 7.62 5.53
C ASP A 289 -24.12 6.61 4.95
N GLY A 290 -22.82 6.87 5.13
CA GLY A 290 -21.75 6.02 4.66
C GLY A 290 -21.40 6.21 3.16
N THR A 291 -21.98 7.22 2.52
CA THR A 291 -21.70 7.56 1.12
C THR A 291 -20.78 8.78 1.05
N PRO A 292 -19.74 8.78 0.25
CA PRO A 292 -18.90 9.97 0.10
C PRO A 292 -19.64 11.06 -0.72
N ASP A 293 -19.92 12.21 -0.08
CA ASP A 293 -20.51 13.37 -0.75
C ASP A 293 -19.48 14.19 -1.50
N THR A 294 -18.25 14.22 -0.97
CA THR A 294 -17.16 15.03 -1.51
C THR A 294 -15.84 14.29 -1.49
N TRP A 295 -15.01 14.59 -2.48
CA TRP A 295 -13.60 14.18 -2.48
C TRP A 295 -12.75 15.32 -1.95
N VAL A 296 -11.79 15.00 -1.07
CA VAL A 296 -10.92 15.99 -0.44
C VAL A 296 -9.46 15.59 -0.61
N SER A 297 -8.64 16.58 -1.01
CA SER A 297 -7.20 16.41 -1.07
C SER A 297 -6.60 16.44 0.34
N PRO A 298 -5.64 15.57 0.68
CA PRO A 298 -4.94 15.58 1.97
C PRO A 298 -3.91 16.73 2.08
N ALA A 299 -4.19 17.86 1.46
CA ALA A 299 -3.32 19.03 1.47
C ALA A 299 -3.41 19.79 2.79
N SER A 300 -2.32 20.46 3.18
CA SER A 300 -2.32 21.36 4.33
C SER A 300 -3.37 22.47 4.15
N GLY A 301 -4.14 22.73 5.19
CA GLY A 301 -5.24 23.71 5.19
C GLY A 301 -6.57 23.16 4.66
N SER A 302 -6.63 21.90 4.26
CA SER A 302 -7.89 21.26 3.84
C SER A 302 -8.75 20.78 5.03
N GLY A 303 -8.18 20.71 6.24
CA GLY A 303 -8.73 20.02 7.40
C GLY A 303 -8.49 18.50 7.38
N TYR A 304 -7.94 17.98 6.29
CA TYR A 304 -7.72 16.54 6.06
C TYR A 304 -6.25 16.19 5.74
N SER A 305 -5.31 17.09 5.98
CA SER A 305 -3.88 16.71 5.96
C SER A 305 -3.57 15.72 7.08
N GLN A 306 -2.50 14.97 6.93
CA GLN A 306 -2.08 14.03 7.96
C GLN A 306 -1.91 14.72 9.32
N GLU A 307 -1.30 15.90 9.35
CA GLU A 307 -1.08 16.70 10.54
C GLU A 307 -2.40 17.14 11.20
N GLU A 308 -3.36 17.62 10.40
CA GLU A 308 -4.68 18.09 10.87
C GLU A 308 -5.58 16.95 11.36
N LEU A 309 -5.46 15.76 10.76
CA LEU A 309 -6.17 14.55 11.21
C LEU A 309 -5.52 13.92 12.44
N THR A 310 -4.26 14.24 12.70
CA THR A 310 -3.48 13.69 13.82
C THR A 310 -3.07 14.75 14.84
N ASP A 311 -3.81 15.85 14.97
CA ASP A 311 -3.56 16.88 15.98
C ASP A 311 -4.03 16.47 17.39
N GLY A 312 -4.89 15.45 17.48
CA GLY A 312 -5.44 14.93 18.73
C GLY A 312 -6.68 15.68 19.24
N SER A 313 -7.20 16.60 18.45
CA SER A 313 -8.43 17.34 18.81
C SER A 313 -9.69 16.48 18.58
N PRO A 314 -10.79 16.75 19.30
CA PRO A 314 -12.08 16.14 19.00
C PRO A 314 -12.57 16.40 17.57
N GLY A 315 -12.20 17.54 17.00
CA GLY A 315 -12.47 17.86 15.60
C GLY A 315 -11.76 16.93 14.63
N ALA A 316 -10.50 16.56 14.89
CA ALA A 316 -9.77 15.56 14.10
C ALA A 316 -10.43 14.18 14.18
N GLN A 317 -10.84 13.74 15.36
CA GLN A 317 -11.56 12.47 15.52
C GLN A 317 -12.86 12.44 14.71
N THR A 318 -13.63 13.52 14.73
CA THR A 318 -14.85 13.66 13.94
C THR A 318 -14.56 13.64 12.45
N ARG A 319 -13.50 14.32 11.99
CA ARG A 319 -13.07 14.27 10.57
C ARG A 319 -12.64 12.87 10.15
N LEU A 320 -11.85 12.17 10.98
CA LEU A 320 -11.48 10.77 10.73
C LEU A 320 -12.71 9.86 10.58
N ARG A 321 -13.74 10.05 11.42
CA ARG A 321 -14.98 9.28 11.34
C ARG A 321 -15.78 9.53 10.06
N ARG A 322 -15.67 10.73 9.47
CA ARG A 322 -16.33 11.11 8.22
C ARG A 322 -15.64 10.59 6.97
N ILE A 323 -14.42 10.07 7.06
CA ILE A 323 -13.73 9.46 5.92
C ILE A 323 -14.32 8.06 5.72
N VAL A 324 -15.15 7.91 4.68
CA VAL A 324 -15.85 6.65 4.38
C VAL A 324 -15.29 5.92 3.15
N ALA A 325 -14.45 6.58 2.36
CA ALA A 325 -13.79 5.99 1.20
C ALA A 325 -12.41 6.60 0.96
N VAL A 326 -11.58 5.86 0.23
CA VAL A 326 -10.30 6.34 -0.30
C VAL A 326 -10.26 6.08 -1.80
N ARG A 327 -9.90 7.08 -2.59
CA ARG A 327 -9.61 6.93 -4.01
C ARG A 327 -8.10 6.97 -4.21
N VAL A 328 -7.56 5.92 -4.83
CA VAL A 328 -6.12 5.77 -5.07
C VAL A 328 -5.87 5.77 -6.56
N GLY A 329 -4.84 6.50 -6.98
CA GLY A 329 -4.40 6.57 -8.37
C GLY A 329 -2.90 6.27 -8.48
N PHE A 330 -2.55 5.50 -9.50
CA PHE A 330 -1.18 5.15 -9.86
C PHE A 330 -0.85 5.59 -11.27
N ILE A 331 0.35 6.08 -11.47
CA ILE A 331 0.97 6.19 -12.77
C ILE A 331 2.03 5.09 -12.86
N MET A 332 1.85 4.23 -13.85
CA MET A 332 2.75 3.10 -14.10
C MET A 332 3.47 3.28 -15.43
N ARG A 333 4.66 2.73 -15.54
CA ARG A 333 5.43 2.72 -16.78
C ARG A 333 6.00 1.34 -17.10
N THR A 334 6.25 1.08 -18.37
CA THR A 334 6.95 -0.13 -18.81
C THR A 334 8.41 -0.12 -18.32
N SER A 335 8.97 -1.30 -18.11
CA SER A 335 10.38 -1.46 -17.71
C SER A 335 11.36 -1.18 -18.86
N LEU A 336 10.93 -1.38 -20.10
CA LEU A 336 11.78 -1.24 -21.29
C LEU A 336 11.47 0.05 -22.04
N GLN A 337 12.53 0.74 -22.48
CA GLN A 337 12.45 1.84 -23.44
C GLN A 337 12.23 1.29 -24.86
N GLU A 338 11.35 1.93 -25.58
CA GLU A 338 11.17 1.71 -27.02
C GLU A 338 12.06 2.67 -27.81
N ARG A 339 12.40 2.30 -29.04
CA ARG A 339 13.05 3.24 -29.95
C ARG A 339 12.08 4.35 -30.35
N ALA A 340 12.56 5.59 -30.48
CA ALA A 340 11.70 6.72 -30.85
C ALA A 340 10.92 6.47 -32.16
N SER A 341 11.56 5.84 -33.14
CA SER A 341 10.95 5.46 -34.43
C SER A 341 9.82 4.44 -34.30
N GLU A 342 9.88 3.56 -33.30
CA GLU A 342 8.86 2.55 -33.02
C GLU A 342 7.74 3.14 -32.17
N ARG A 343 8.11 3.93 -31.15
CA ARG A 343 7.18 4.55 -30.20
C ARG A 343 6.29 5.59 -30.83
N PHE A 344 6.84 6.39 -31.78
CA PHE A 344 6.13 7.51 -32.44
C PHE A 344 5.84 7.26 -33.94
N SER A 345 5.85 5.99 -34.37
CA SER A 345 5.54 5.59 -35.74
C SER A 345 6.34 6.35 -36.81
N GLY A 346 7.62 6.61 -36.53
CA GLY A 346 8.54 7.33 -37.42
C GLY A 346 8.42 8.87 -37.36
N GLY A 347 7.52 9.40 -36.53
CA GLY A 347 7.39 10.84 -36.29
C GLY A 347 8.39 11.36 -35.23
N ALA A 348 8.47 12.68 -35.09
CA ALA A 348 9.22 13.31 -34.02
C ALA A 348 8.57 13.04 -32.66
N ALA A 349 9.38 12.79 -31.64
CA ALA A 349 8.88 12.71 -30.27
C ALA A 349 8.29 14.05 -29.85
N PRO A 350 7.16 14.09 -29.13
CA PRO A 350 6.64 15.31 -28.54
C PRO A 350 7.66 15.87 -27.54
N SER A 351 7.61 17.16 -27.24
CA SER A 351 8.48 17.78 -26.23
C SER A 351 8.12 17.33 -24.82
N SER A 352 6.86 17.01 -24.58
CA SER A 352 6.34 16.54 -23.29
C SER A 352 5.06 15.74 -23.47
N MET A 353 4.74 14.93 -22.44
CA MET A 353 3.47 14.23 -22.29
C MET A 353 2.96 14.46 -20.87
N THR A 354 1.69 14.83 -20.71
CA THR A 354 1.07 15.00 -19.40
C THR A 354 0.16 13.83 -19.09
N LEU A 355 0.36 13.24 -17.92
CA LEU A 355 -0.49 12.19 -17.36
C LEU A 355 -1.32 12.80 -16.24
N THR A 356 -2.59 12.45 -16.18
CA THR A 356 -3.53 13.01 -15.20
C THR A 356 -4.19 11.89 -14.41
N LEU A 357 -4.20 12.04 -13.08
CA LEU A 357 -5.00 11.25 -12.15
C LEU A 357 -6.17 12.10 -11.65
N PHE A 358 -7.32 11.45 -11.41
CA PHE A 358 -8.55 12.08 -10.89
C PHE A 358 -9.08 13.21 -11.81
N GLY A 359 -8.91 13.06 -13.11
CA GLY A 359 -9.31 14.08 -14.09
C GLY A 359 -10.81 14.36 -14.11
N ASP A 360 -11.64 13.39 -13.73
CA ASP A 360 -13.09 13.51 -13.57
C ASP A 360 -13.54 14.37 -12.38
N LEU A 361 -12.65 14.62 -11.41
CA LEU A 361 -12.95 15.42 -10.22
C LEU A 361 -12.64 16.93 -10.39
N GLY A 362 -12.24 17.34 -11.58
CA GLY A 362 -11.94 18.73 -11.90
C GLY A 362 -10.53 19.19 -11.45
N THR A 363 -10.18 20.42 -11.82
CA THR A 363 -8.82 20.96 -11.69
C THR A 363 -8.32 21.09 -10.24
N GLY A 364 -9.21 21.21 -9.26
CA GLY A 364 -8.84 21.34 -7.83
C GLY A 364 -8.31 20.04 -7.22
N LEU A 365 -8.75 18.89 -7.73
CA LEU A 365 -8.41 17.56 -7.19
C LEU A 365 -7.55 16.75 -8.14
N SER A 366 -7.60 17.04 -9.44
CA SER A 366 -6.75 16.36 -10.42
C SER A 366 -5.26 16.55 -10.10
N LYS A 367 -4.48 15.50 -10.34
CA LYS A 367 -3.03 15.50 -10.17
C LYS A 367 -2.39 15.21 -11.52
N THR A 368 -1.47 16.05 -11.93
CA THR A 368 -0.78 15.91 -13.22
C THR A 368 0.70 15.65 -13.03
N ARG A 369 1.25 14.79 -13.88
CA ARG A 369 2.68 14.55 -14.01
C ARG A 369 3.10 14.79 -15.45
N THR A 370 4.06 15.67 -15.66
CA THR A 370 4.64 15.93 -16.98
C THR A 370 5.89 15.06 -17.16
N ILE A 371 5.92 14.34 -18.27
CA ILE A 371 7.02 13.48 -18.68
C ILE A 371 7.76 14.18 -19.82
N THR A 372 9.09 14.23 -19.75
CA THR A 372 9.96 14.85 -20.75
C THR A 372 11.17 13.99 -21.06
N GLY A 373 11.90 14.31 -22.11
CA GLY A 373 13.16 13.66 -22.46
C GLY A 373 13.03 12.15 -22.71
N ASP A 374 13.97 11.39 -22.18
CA ASP A 374 14.01 9.92 -22.34
C ASP A 374 12.81 9.22 -21.69
N GLY A 375 12.14 9.86 -20.77
CA GLY A 375 10.89 9.37 -20.20
C GLY A 375 9.82 9.11 -21.26
N LEU A 376 9.81 9.89 -22.34
CA LEU A 376 8.84 9.74 -23.44
C LEU A 376 8.97 8.43 -24.21
N LEU A 377 10.11 7.74 -24.07
CA LEU A 377 10.37 6.46 -24.73
C LEU A 377 9.71 5.27 -24.02
N TYR A 378 9.15 5.46 -22.82
CA TYR A 378 8.39 4.44 -22.14
C TYR A 378 6.89 4.53 -22.44
N ARG A 379 6.17 3.45 -22.24
CA ARG A 379 4.70 3.46 -22.21
C ARG A 379 4.22 3.66 -20.77
N TYR A 380 3.17 4.44 -20.65
CA TYR A 380 2.55 4.76 -19.36
C TYR A 380 1.10 4.29 -19.33
N ARG A 381 0.64 3.98 -18.12
CA ARG A 381 -0.75 3.70 -17.81
C ARG A 381 -1.12 4.33 -16.47
N THR A 382 -2.29 4.94 -16.43
CA THR A 382 -2.93 5.37 -15.18
C THR A 382 -3.94 4.31 -14.74
N ILE A 383 -3.97 4.05 -13.44
CA ILE A 383 -4.91 3.13 -12.81
C ILE A 383 -5.50 3.84 -11.62
N GLU A 384 -6.82 3.91 -11.55
CA GLU A 384 -7.54 4.54 -10.45
C GLU A 384 -8.65 3.60 -9.96
N PHE A 385 -8.84 3.58 -8.65
CA PHE A 385 -9.92 2.83 -8.03
C PHE A 385 -10.33 3.47 -6.71
N THR A 386 -11.57 3.22 -6.30
CA THR A 386 -12.16 3.71 -5.06
C THR A 386 -12.45 2.54 -4.15
N VAL A 387 -12.06 2.66 -2.88
CA VAL A 387 -12.26 1.62 -1.86
C VAL A 387 -13.05 2.18 -0.69
N PRO A 388 -14.21 1.62 -0.34
CA PRO A 388 -14.95 2.02 0.85
C PRO A 388 -14.32 1.49 2.14
N LEU A 389 -14.35 2.30 3.20
CA LEU A 389 -13.88 1.95 4.55
C LEU A 389 -15.02 1.28 5.33
N ARG A 390 -15.26 0.01 5.08
CA ARG A 390 -16.43 -0.72 5.64
C ARG A 390 -16.54 -0.62 7.15
N ASN A 391 -15.44 -0.77 7.88
CA ASN A 391 -15.47 -0.77 9.35
C ASN A 391 -15.79 0.63 9.92
N VAL A 392 -15.41 1.68 9.21
CA VAL A 392 -15.78 3.05 9.54
C VAL A 392 -17.26 3.27 9.27
N MET A 393 -17.79 2.86 8.12
CA MET A 393 -19.19 3.00 7.75
C MET A 393 -20.13 2.30 8.74
N LEU A 394 -19.71 1.14 9.29
CA LEU A 394 -20.48 0.37 10.26
C LEU A 394 -20.34 0.88 11.71
N ALA A 395 -19.45 1.84 11.96
CA ALA A 395 -19.26 2.40 13.29
C ALA A 395 -20.49 3.24 13.71
N PRO A 396 -20.84 3.30 15.01
CA PRO A 396 -21.95 4.10 15.50
C PRO A 396 -21.82 5.57 15.11
N THR A 397 -22.94 6.23 14.86
CA THR A 397 -22.99 7.66 14.49
C THR A 397 -22.89 8.60 15.68
N SER A 398 -23.07 8.09 16.90
CA SER A 398 -23.03 8.82 18.17
C SER A 398 -22.18 8.09 19.20
#